data_a718b721af6f12f7bc4838c73b767594
#
_entry.id   a718b721af6f12f7bc4838c73b767594
#
_cell.length_a   1.000
_cell.length_b   1.000
_cell.length_c   1.000
_cell.angle_alpha   90.00
_cell.angle_beta   90.00
_cell.angle_gamma   90.00
#
_symmetry.space_group_name_H-M   'P 1'
#
loop_
_entity.id
_entity.type
_entity.pdbx_description
1 polymer ?
#
loop_
_entity_poly.entity_id
_entity_poly.type
_entity_poly.pdbx_seq_one_letter_code
_entity_poly.pdbx_strand_id
1 'polypeptide(L)'
;MGKLLELYAPDAEYWVPSWDDDDRLVTDPQTQISLIWYGHKGGLEDRVFRIRTERSSATSMPEPRTSHNISNVEILRQGGGVCELRCNWVTFSYRYKTVDTYFGTSFYTLDTTAAQPLIKRKKVVLKNDYIHHVVDIYHL
;
A
#
# COMPACT_ATOMS: atom_id res chain seq x y z
N MET A 1 -6.96 -3.86 -10.88
CA MET A 1 -6.69 -4.35 -9.52
C MET A 1 -6.63 -5.87 -9.40
N GLY A 2 -7.34 -6.65 -10.21
CA GLY A 2 -7.25 -8.11 -10.16
C GLY A 2 -5.85 -8.67 -10.39
N LYS A 3 -5.10 -8.08 -11.32
CA LYS A 3 -3.71 -8.47 -11.58
C LYS A 3 -2.76 -8.09 -10.44
N LEU A 4 -3.07 -7.04 -9.68
CA LEU A 4 -2.28 -6.64 -8.52
C LEU A 4 -2.26 -7.73 -7.46
N LEU A 5 -3.40 -8.39 -7.21
CA LEU A 5 -3.51 -9.45 -6.20
C LEU A 5 -2.65 -10.67 -6.51
N GLU A 6 -2.36 -10.93 -7.79
CA GLU A 6 -1.50 -12.03 -8.21
C GLU A 6 -0.04 -11.85 -7.79
N LEU A 7 0.37 -10.62 -7.47
CA LEU A 7 1.72 -10.30 -7.02
C LEU A 7 1.95 -10.63 -5.53
N TYR A 8 0.88 -10.90 -4.78
CA TYR A 8 0.95 -11.13 -3.34
C TYR A 8 0.89 -12.62 -3.00
N ALA A 9 1.74 -13.02 -2.04
CA ALA A 9 1.68 -14.36 -1.47
C ALA A 9 0.38 -14.53 -0.64
N PRO A 10 -0.12 -15.78 -0.46
CA PRO A 10 -1.35 -16.02 0.31
C PRO A 10 -1.30 -15.51 1.76
N ASP A 11 -0.12 -15.52 2.38
CA ASP A 11 0.13 -15.05 3.74
C ASP A 11 0.68 -13.63 3.79
N ALA A 12 0.55 -12.86 2.70
CA ALA A 12 1.11 -11.53 2.58
C ALA A 12 0.52 -10.55 3.61
N GLU A 13 1.40 -9.79 4.24
CA GLU A 13 1.03 -8.70 5.13
C GLU A 13 1.07 -7.37 4.37
N TYR A 14 0.07 -6.53 4.61
CA TYR A 14 0.00 -5.18 4.08
C TYR A 14 -0.23 -4.22 5.23
N TRP A 15 0.71 -3.31 5.46
CA TRP A 15 0.70 -2.45 6.63
C TRP A 15 1.02 -1.01 6.29
N VAL A 16 0.14 -0.11 6.73
CA VAL A 16 0.37 1.34 6.69
C VAL A 16 0.28 1.83 8.13
N PRO A 17 1.42 1.87 8.87
CA PRO A 17 1.42 2.35 10.24
C PRO A 17 1.08 3.84 10.32
N SER A 18 0.44 4.24 11.40
CA SER A 18 0.23 5.65 11.71
C SER A 18 1.42 6.21 12.50
N TRP A 19 1.48 7.54 12.58
CA TRP A 19 2.39 8.24 13.50
C TRP A 19 1.68 8.42 14.84
N ASP A 20 2.43 8.28 15.94
CA ASP A 20 1.89 8.53 17.28
C ASP A 20 1.94 10.04 17.63
N ASP A 21 1.46 10.38 18.84
CA ASP A 21 1.41 11.77 19.29
C ASP A 21 2.80 12.39 19.52
N ASP A 22 3.84 11.57 19.62
CA ASP A 22 5.24 12.00 19.76
C ASP A 22 5.99 12.04 18.42
N ASP A 23 5.28 12.04 17.31
CA ASP A 23 5.83 12.00 15.94
C ASP A 23 6.70 10.76 15.67
N ARG A 24 6.41 9.67 16.36
CA ARG A 24 7.07 8.38 16.14
C ARG A 24 6.18 7.45 15.34
N LEU A 25 6.80 6.73 14.41
CA LEU A 25 6.09 5.72 13.64
C LEU A 25 5.74 4.54 14.54
N VAL A 26 4.49 4.13 14.48
CA VAL A 26 3.98 2.95 15.19
C VAL A 26 4.76 1.70 14.75
N THR A 27 5.14 0.85 15.70
CA THR A 27 5.99 -0.32 15.44
C THR A 27 5.27 -1.65 15.59
N ASP A 28 4.11 -1.69 16.24
CA ASP A 28 3.37 -2.93 16.50
C ASP A 28 1.91 -2.79 16.04
N PRO A 29 1.53 -3.46 14.92
CA PRO A 29 0.15 -3.39 14.42
C PRO A 29 -0.87 -4.09 15.32
N GLN A 30 -0.43 -4.94 16.26
CA GLN A 30 -1.33 -5.67 17.16
C GLN A 30 -1.78 -4.83 18.35
N THR A 31 -0.93 -3.90 18.81
CA THR A 31 -1.19 -3.10 20.03
C THR A 31 -1.34 -1.61 19.77
N GLN A 32 -1.03 -1.15 18.55
CA GLN A 32 -1.03 0.26 18.17
C GLN A 32 -1.91 0.49 16.95
N ILE A 33 -2.38 1.73 16.78
CA ILE A 33 -3.27 2.10 15.66
C ILE A 33 -2.49 2.10 14.35
N SER A 34 -3.08 1.53 13.31
CA SER A 34 -2.59 1.58 11.94
C SER A 34 -3.63 2.25 11.05
N LEU A 35 -3.18 2.92 9.98
CA LEU A 35 -4.09 3.43 8.94
C LEU A 35 -4.70 2.27 8.16
N ILE A 36 -3.87 1.29 7.80
CA ILE A 36 -4.30 0.05 7.15
C ILE A 36 -3.47 -1.09 7.73
N TRP A 37 -4.14 -2.20 8.05
CA TRP A 37 -3.48 -3.44 8.44
C TRP A 37 -4.24 -4.65 7.89
N TYR A 38 -3.55 -5.46 7.10
CA TYR A 38 -4.04 -6.76 6.66
C TYR A 38 -2.97 -7.81 6.97
N GLY A 39 -3.31 -8.79 7.80
CA GLY A 39 -2.38 -9.84 8.22
C GLY A 39 -2.24 -10.98 7.22
N HIS A 40 -3.05 -10.98 6.16
CA HIS A 40 -3.03 -11.98 5.08
C HIS A 40 -3.66 -11.41 3.81
N LYS A 41 -3.42 -12.06 2.68
CA LYS A 41 -3.92 -11.63 1.36
C LYS A 41 -5.45 -11.48 1.31
N GLY A 42 -6.19 -12.27 2.10
CA GLY A 42 -7.66 -12.19 2.15
C GLY A 42 -8.19 -10.79 2.46
N GLY A 43 -7.51 -10.04 3.32
CA GLY A 43 -7.87 -8.65 3.61
C GLY A 43 -7.78 -7.74 2.39
N LEU A 44 -6.73 -7.90 1.58
CA LEU A 44 -6.56 -7.18 0.31
C LEU A 44 -7.65 -7.57 -0.69
N GLU A 45 -7.93 -8.86 -0.81
CA GLU A 45 -8.97 -9.38 -1.71
C GLU A 45 -10.33 -8.80 -1.37
N ASP A 46 -10.69 -8.77 -0.09
CA ASP A 46 -11.94 -8.20 0.38
C ASP A 46 -12.03 -6.71 0.07
N ARG A 47 -10.93 -5.97 0.24
CA ARG A 47 -10.91 -4.53 -0.05
C ARG A 47 -11.05 -4.25 -1.53
N VAL A 48 -10.37 -5.01 -2.37
CA VAL A 48 -10.50 -4.89 -3.84
C VAL A 48 -11.93 -5.20 -4.28
N PHE A 49 -12.55 -6.21 -3.70
CA PHE A 49 -13.95 -6.55 -3.98
C PHE A 49 -14.91 -5.40 -3.63
N ARG A 50 -14.73 -4.80 -2.45
CA ARG A 50 -15.54 -3.65 -2.01
C ARG A 50 -15.36 -2.44 -2.93
N ILE A 51 -14.13 -2.12 -3.33
CA ILE A 51 -13.86 -1.01 -4.25
C ILE A 51 -14.58 -1.22 -5.57
N ARG A 52 -14.54 -2.43 -6.13
CA ARG A 52 -15.25 -2.76 -7.37
C ARG A 52 -16.76 -2.64 -7.23
N THR A 53 -17.31 -3.10 -6.11
CA THR A 53 -18.75 -3.01 -5.81
C THR A 53 -19.18 -1.56 -5.66
N GLU A 54 -18.44 -0.75 -4.93
CA GLU A 54 -18.71 0.68 -4.77
C GLU A 54 -18.68 1.42 -6.12
N ARG A 55 -17.72 1.11 -6.98
CA ARG A 55 -17.63 1.68 -8.33
C ARG A 55 -18.83 1.29 -9.19
N SER A 56 -19.29 0.05 -9.09
CA SER A 56 -20.45 -0.42 -9.86
C SER A 56 -21.74 0.24 -9.43
N SER A 57 -21.87 0.58 -8.14
CA SER A 57 -23.09 1.21 -7.60
C SER A 57 -23.08 2.73 -7.67
N ALA A 58 -21.90 3.36 -7.76
CA ALA A 58 -21.72 4.82 -7.72
C ALA A 58 -21.58 5.40 -9.14
N THR A 59 -22.57 5.20 -10.00
CA THR A 59 -22.52 5.60 -11.40
C THR A 59 -22.44 7.12 -11.62
N SER A 60 -22.82 7.92 -10.62
CA SER A 60 -22.79 9.39 -10.69
C SER A 60 -21.51 10.01 -10.15
N MET A 61 -20.65 9.24 -9.48
CA MET A 61 -19.41 9.76 -8.88
C MET A 61 -18.22 9.50 -9.81
N PRO A 62 -17.40 10.53 -10.11
CA PRO A 62 -16.22 10.33 -10.92
C PRO A 62 -15.19 9.47 -10.18
N GLU A 63 -14.60 8.52 -10.90
CA GLU A 63 -13.49 7.74 -10.38
C GLU A 63 -12.25 8.63 -10.25
N PRO A 64 -11.46 8.47 -9.17
CA PRO A 64 -10.19 9.17 -9.08
C PRO A 64 -9.23 8.64 -10.15
N ARG A 65 -8.48 9.56 -10.76
CA ARG A 65 -7.37 9.23 -11.67
C ARG A 65 -6.09 9.29 -10.86
N THR A 66 -5.32 8.21 -10.86
CA THR A 66 -4.09 8.11 -10.08
C THR A 66 -2.87 7.94 -10.97
N SER A 67 -1.74 8.50 -10.53
CA SER A 67 -0.43 8.28 -11.12
C SER A 67 0.52 7.86 -10.01
N HIS A 68 1.06 6.66 -10.11
CA HIS A 68 2.02 6.10 -9.17
C HIS A 68 3.43 6.28 -9.72
N ASN A 69 4.31 6.90 -8.93
CA ASN A 69 5.69 7.16 -9.32
C ASN A 69 6.63 6.59 -8.25
N ILE A 70 7.56 5.76 -8.68
CA ILE A 70 8.52 5.08 -7.80
C ILE A 70 9.92 5.54 -8.16
N SER A 71 10.74 5.78 -7.13
CA SER A 71 12.13 6.19 -7.29
C SER A 71 12.99 5.63 -6.18
N ASN A 72 14.30 5.71 -6.36
CA ASN A 72 15.31 5.36 -5.35
C ASN A 72 15.11 3.95 -4.80
N VAL A 73 14.99 2.98 -5.69
CA VAL A 73 14.90 1.56 -5.32
C VAL A 73 16.25 1.09 -4.78
N GLU A 74 16.23 0.56 -3.56
CA GLU A 74 17.41 0.07 -2.86
C GLU A 74 17.16 -1.34 -2.33
N ILE A 75 18.05 -2.27 -2.67
CA ILE A 75 18.02 -3.62 -2.10
C ILE A 75 18.72 -3.56 -0.74
N LEU A 76 18.01 -3.91 0.33
CA LEU A 76 18.52 -3.90 1.69
C LEU A 76 19.18 -5.23 2.04
N ARG A 77 18.59 -6.34 1.60
CA ARG A 77 19.08 -7.68 1.85
C ARG A 77 18.57 -8.63 0.78
N GLN A 78 19.42 -9.55 0.35
CA GLN A 78 19.07 -10.58 -0.64
C GLN A 78 19.79 -11.88 -0.34
N GLY A 79 19.06 -12.99 -0.33
CA GLY A 79 19.59 -14.33 -0.15
C GLY A 79 18.57 -15.28 0.46
N GLY A 80 18.80 -16.60 0.34
CA GLY A 80 17.93 -17.60 0.92
C GLY A 80 16.49 -17.61 0.41
N GLY A 81 16.25 -17.16 -0.82
CA GLY A 81 14.90 -17.08 -1.39
C GLY A 81 14.10 -15.87 -0.93
N VAL A 82 14.77 -14.88 -0.32
CA VAL A 82 14.14 -13.65 0.18
C VAL A 82 14.89 -12.43 -0.35
N CYS A 83 14.15 -11.40 -0.72
CA CYS A 83 14.71 -10.09 -1.08
C CYS A 83 13.95 -9.00 -0.30
N GLU A 84 14.69 -8.21 0.46
CA GLU A 84 14.13 -7.04 1.13
C GLU A 84 14.61 -5.79 0.42
N LEU A 85 13.67 -4.91 0.05
CA LEU A 85 13.99 -3.67 -0.64
C LEU A 85 13.14 -2.52 -0.12
N ARG A 86 13.61 -1.31 -0.40
CA ARG A 86 12.86 -0.10 -0.15
C ARG A 86 12.82 0.78 -1.39
N CYS A 87 11.83 1.62 -1.48
CA CYS A 87 11.75 2.65 -2.52
C CYS A 87 11.01 3.87 -2.00
N ASN A 88 11.26 5.00 -2.61
CA ASN A 88 10.44 6.19 -2.42
C ASN A 88 9.30 6.18 -3.44
N TRP A 89 8.19 6.78 -3.07
CA TRP A 89 7.03 6.84 -3.96
C TRP A 89 6.26 8.12 -3.78
N VAL A 90 5.59 8.54 -4.84
CA VAL A 90 4.60 9.60 -4.82
C VAL A 90 3.41 9.18 -5.69
N THR A 91 2.22 9.37 -5.19
CA THR A 91 0.98 9.13 -5.92
C THR A 91 0.20 10.42 -6.03
N PHE A 92 -0.14 10.80 -7.25
CA PHE A 92 -1.08 11.88 -7.52
C PHE A 92 -2.46 11.29 -7.75
N SER A 93 -3.46 11.87 -7.12
CA SER A 93 -4.85 11.45 -7.26
C SER A 93 -5.70 12.66 -7.65
N TYR A 94 -6.32 12.61 -8.84
CA TYR A 94 -7.16 13.68 -9.36
C TYR A 94 -8.63 13.29 -9.26
N ARG A 95 -9.39 14.13 -8.57
CA ARG A 95 -10.83 13.98 -8.47
C ARG A 95 -11.45 15.32 -8.10
N TYR A 96 -12.62 15.62 -8.65
CA TYR A 96 -13.34 16.88 -8.39
C TYR A 96 -12.48 18.13 -8.64
N LYS A 97 -11.71 18.14 -9.73
CA LYS A 97 -10.81 19.24 -10.12
C LYS A 97 -9.70 19.53 -9.10
N THR A 98 -9.42 18.57 -8.23
CA THR A 98 -8.38 18.68 -7.20
C THR A 98 -7.37 17.58 -7.36
N VAL A 99 -6.08 17.93 -7.22
CA VAL A 99 -4.99 16.94 -7.15
C VAL A 99 -4.59 16.79 -5.69
N ASP A 100 -4.74 15.58 -5.17
CA ASP A 100 -4.20 15.19 -3.88
C ASP A 100 -2.88 14.45 -4.09
N THR A 101 -1.92 14.71 -3.24
CA THR A 101 -0.59 14.09 -3.29
C THR A 101 -0.38 13.24 -2.05
N TYR A 102 0.02 11.99 -2.27
CA TYR A 102 0.42 11.04 -1.22
C TYR A 102 1.86 10.66 -1.48
N PHE A 103 2.70 10.67 -0.47
CA PHE A 103 4.12 10.32 -0.68
C PHE A 103 4.73 9.65 0.55
N GLY A 104 5.80 8.93 0.32
CA GLY A 104 6.51 8.28 1.40
C GLY A 104 7.55 7.28 0.93
N THR A 105 7.77 6.29 1.77
CA THR A 105 8.70 5.19 1.53
C THR A 105 7.97 3.88 1.73
N SER A 106 8.20 2.93 0.84
CA SER A 106 7.67 1.57 0.96
C SER A 106 8.80 0.57 1.18
N PHE A 107 8.55 -0.39 2.04
CA PHE A 107 9.43 -1.52 2.33
C PHE A 107 8.76 -2.80 1.89
N TYR A 108 9.45 -3.58 1.07
CA TYR A 108 8.95 -4.83 0.54
C TYR A 108 9.80 -6.00 1.02
N THR A 109 9.14 -7.08 1.38
CA THR A 109 9.77 -8.40 1.52
C THR A 109 9.20 -9.28 0.41
N LEU A 110 10.07 -9.78 -0.46
CA LEU A 110 9.69 -10.61 -1.60
C LEU A 110 10.12 -12.04 -1.35
N ASP A 111 9.25 -12.97 -1.72
CA ASP A 111 9.60 -14.39 -1.88
C ASP A 111 10.13 -14.58 -3.31
N THR A 112 11.39 -14.93 -3.43
CA THR A 112 12.08 -15.11 -4.69
C THR A 112 12.38 -16.59 -5.02
N THR A 113 11.72 -17.52 -4.35
CA THR A 113 11.93 -18.97 -4.57
C THR A 113 11.39 -19.46 -5.89
N ALA A 114 10.38 -18.80 -6.46
CA ALA A 114 9.84 -19.10 -7.78
C ALA A 114 10.36 -18.11 -8.84
N ALA A 115 10.16 -18.41 -10.12
CA ALA A 115 10.55 -17.53 -11.22
C ALA A 115 9.83 -16.17 -11.15
N GLN A 116 8.57 -16.15 -10.73
CA GLN A 116 7.80 -14.94 -10.47
C GLN A 116 7.89 -14.61 -8.98
N PRO A 117 8.56 -13.51 -8.57
CA PRO A 117 8.58 -13.09 -7.17
C PRO A 117 7.19 -12.74 -6.66
N LEU A 118 6.92 -13.08 -5.40
CA LEU A 118 5.68 -12.72 -4.72
C LEU A 118 5.96 -11.79 -3.54
N ILE A 119 5.07 -10.85 -3.31
CA ILE A 119 5.16 -9.94 -2.17
C ILE A 119 4.65 -10.67 -0.93
N LYS A 120 5.54 -10.88 0.04
CA LYS A 120 5.19 -11.44 1.35
C LYS A 120 4.82 -10.36 2.36
N ARG A 121 5.39 -9.18 2.22
CA ARG A 121 5.12 -8.07 3.11
C ARG A 121 5.32 -6.76 2.37
N LYS A 122 4.36 -5.87 2.53
CA LYS A 122 4.47 -4.47 2.10
C LYS A 122 4.16 -3.58 3.29
N LYS A 123 5.14 -2.77 3.69
CA LYS A 123 4.97 -1.73 4.70
C LYS A 123 5.10 -0.38 4.03
N VAL A 124 4.06 0.42 4.09
CA VAL A 124 4.03 1.75 3.49
C VAL A 124 4.12 2.80 4.59
N VAL A 125 5.19 3.58 4.58
CA VAL A 125 5.34 4.72 5.46
C VAL A 125 4.83 5.95 4.71
N LEU A 126 3.67 6.44 5.12
CA LEU A 126 3.05 7.63 4.57
C LEU A 126 3.65 8.86 5.27
N LYS A 127 4.19 9.79 4.50
CA LYS A 127 4.89 10.97 5.04
C LYS A 127 4.08 12.25 5.02
N ASN A 128 2.83 12.19 4.58
CA ASN A 128 1.92 13.33 4.68
C ASN A 128 1.54 13.59 6.15
N ASP A 129 1.71 14.82 6.63
CA ASP A 129 1.20 15.23 7.95
C ASP A 129 -0.30 15.44 7.92
N TYR A 130 -0.82 15.87 6.77
CA TYR A 130 -2.24 16.13 6.58
C TYR A 130 -2.76 15.41 5.33
N ILE A 131 -3.87 14.70 5.50
CA ILE A 131 -4.56 13.97 4.42
C ILE A 131 -5.97 14.53 4.32
N HIS A 132 -6.31 15.15 3.17
CA HIS A 132 -7.61 15.77 2.93
C HIS A 132 -8.76 14.76 2.87
N HIS A 133 -8.47 13.53 2.43
CA HIS A 133 -9.45 12.46 2.23
C HIS A 133 -8.94 11.17 2.86
N VAL A 134 -9.84 10.20 2.99
CA VAL A 134 -9.47 8.87 3.49
C VAL A 134 -8.47 8.22 2.51
N VAL A 135 -7.33 7.78 3.04
CA VAL A 135 -6.34 7.04 2.25
C VAL A 135 -6.83 5.60 2.02
N ASP A 136 -6.62 5.10 0.83
CA ASP A 136 -6.95 3.73 0.46
C ASP A 136 -5.78 3.08 -0.30
N ILE A 137 -5.85 1.77 -0.50
CA ILE A 137 -4.79 1.00 -1.16
C ILE A 137 -4.45 1.50 -2.56
N TYR A 138 -5.38 2.09 -3.28
CA TYR A 138 -5.11 2.63 -4.62
C TYR A 138 -4.34 3.96 -4.61
N HIS A 139 -4.16 4.57 -3.44
CA HIS A 139 -3.32 5.75 -3.26
C HIS A 139 -1.84 5.40 -2.96
N LEU A 140 -1.53 4.11 -2.68
CA LEU A 140 -0.26 3.70 -2.08
C LEU A 140 0.57 2.78 -2.97
#